data_b72effc29e67424269eb055ef1a49bb5
#
_entry.id   b72effc29e67424269eb055ef1a49bb5
#
_cell.length_a   1.000
_cell.length_b   1.000
_cell.length_c   1.000
_cell.angle_alpha   90.00
_cell.angle_beta   90.00
_cell.angle_gamma   90.00
#
_symmetry.space_group_name_H-M   'P 1'
#
loop_
_entity.id
_entity.type
_entity.pdbx_description
1 polymer ?
#
loop_
_entity_poly.entity_id
_entity_poly.type
_entity_poly.pdbx_seq_one_letter_code
_entity_poly.pdbx_strand_id
1 'polypeptide(L)'
;GHAGALSPFALVREVREFFDGPIALSGSISHGASILSAQAMRADFAYIGTRFIATEEANASEGYKDMIVESTANDIMYSATFTGVHGNYLKPSVVNAGLDPDNLPYADKNDMNFGSSGMGGDNQKKAWKDIWGSGQGIGNLHGVPSVKDAVDALVDEYEEAKKALEVKSA
;
A
#
# COMPACT_ATOMS: atom_id res chain seq x y z
N GLY A 1 -2.80 4.08 0.59
CA GLY A 1 -2.10 3.64 -0.59
C GLY A 1 -0.62 3.90 -0.51
N HIS A 2 -0.03 4.22 -1.65
CA HIS A 2 1.40 4.54 -1.75
C HIS A 2 1.77 5.84 -1.01
N ALA A 3 0.84 6.76 -0.88
CA ALA A 3 1.05 8.04 -0.18
C ALA A 3 -0.20 8.47 0.58
N GLY A 4 -0.05 9.47 1.45
CA GLY A 4 -1.11 10.02 2.26
C GLY A 4 -1.09 9.51 3.70
N ALA A 5 -1.33 10.41 4.64
CA ALA A 5 -1.32 10.15 6.08
C ALA A 5 -2.71 10.18 6.71
N LEU A 6 -3.75 10.55 5.95
CA LEU A 6 -5.12 10.62 6.46
C LEU A 6 -5.75 9.22 6.54
N SER A 7 -6.48 8.99 7.63
CA SER A 7 -7.33 7.82 7.74
C SER A 7 -8.40 7.83 6.64
N PRO A 8 -8.68 6.69 5.97
CA PRO A 8 -9.76 6.59 5.00
C PRO A 8 -11.12 7.00 5.59
N PHE A 9 -11.37 6.73 6.88
CA PHE A 9 -12.59 7.12 7.57
C PHE A 9 -12.80 8.63 7.64
N ALA A 10 -11.73 9.41 7.84
CA ALA A 10 -11.79 10.88 7.79
C ALA A 10 -11.87 11.37 6.35
N LEU A 11 -10.94 10.90 5.50
CA LEU A 11 -10.79 11.40 4.12
C LEU A 11 -12.07 11.27 3.30
N VAL A 12 -12.70 10.09 3.27
CA VAL A 12 -13.90 9.87 2.45
C VAL A 12 -15.07 10.74 2.94
N ARG A 13 -15.20 10.90 4.26
CA ARG A 13 -16.26 11.76 4.83
C ARG A 13 -16.07 13.23 4.44
N GLU A 14 -14.86 13.74 4.56
CA GLU A 14 -14.53 15.12 4.17
C GLU A 14 -14.75 15.36 2.67
N VAL A 15 -14.32 14.42 1.81
CA VAL A 15 -14.54 14.51 0.37
C VAL A 15 -16.05 14.53 0.03
N ARG A 16 -16.86 13.73 0.72
CA ARG A 16 -18.33 13.67 0.50
C ARG A 16 -19.08 14.92 0.95
N GLU A 17 -18.46 15.83 1.70
CA GLU A 17 -19.08 17.12 2.02
C GLU A 17 -19.20 18.06 0.80
N PHE A 18 -18.37 17.87 -0.23
CA PHE A 18 -18.33 18.74 -1.40
C PHE A 18 -18.35 18.01 -2.74
N PHE A 19 -18.25 16.67 -2.75
CA PHE A 19 -18.18 15.90 -3.99
C PHE A 19 -19.12 14.70 -3.98
N ASP A 20 -20.13 14.75 -4.88
CA ASP A 20 -21.14 13.69 -5.04
C ASP A 20 -20.83 12.69 -6.16
N GLY A 21 -19.77 12.93 -6.93
CA GLY A 21 -19.35 12.05 -8.02
C GLY A 21 -18.71 10.74 -7.52
N PRO A 22 -18.29 9.84 -8.43
CA PRO A 22 -17.70 8.56 -8.07
C PRO A 22 -16.36 8.73 -7.36
N ILE A 23 -16.17 8.01 -6.24
CA ILE A 23 -14.95 7.96 -5.45
C ILE A 23 -14.34 6.56 -5.53
N ALA A 24 -13.07 6.48 -5.94
CA ALA A 24 -12.24 5.30 -5.80
C ALA A 24 -11.31 5.48 -4.58
N LEU A 25 -11.57 4.73 -3.52
CA LEU A 25 -10.72 4.75 -2.33
C LEU A 25 -9.52 3.83 -2.50
N SER A 26 -8.33 4.35 -2.27
CA SER A 26 -7.08 3.58 -2.23
C SER A 26 -6.42 3.67 -0.85
N GLY A 27 -5.76 2.59 -0.45
CA GLY A 27 -4.96 2.52 0.76
C GLY A 27 -5.51 1.58 1.81
N SER A 28 -4.65 0.75 2.35
CA SER A 28 -4.96 -0.25 3.40
C SER A 28 -6.05 -1.26 3.02
N ILE A 29 -6.40 -1.35 1.74
CA ILE A 29 -7.41 -2.28 1.23
C ILE A 29 -6.69 -3.49 0.61
N SER A 30 -6.85 -4.64 1.25
CA SER A 30 -6.26 -5.92 0.82
C SER A 30 -7.15 -7.12 1.16
N HIS A 31 -8.34 -6.88 1.73
CA HIS A 31 -9.29 -7.90 2.17
C HIS A 31 -10.71 -7.47 1.82
N GLY A 32 -11.61 -8.42 1.55
CA GLY A 32 -13.00 -8.14 1.18
C GLY A 32 -13.77 -7.33 2.23
N ALA A 33 -13.49 -7.53 3.51
CA ALA A 33 -14.07 -6.70 4.58
C ALA A 33 -13.65 -5.22 4.48
N SER A 34 -12.45 -4.93 3.97
CA SER A 34 -12.01 -3.55 3.74
C SER A 34 -12.73 -2.92 2.55
N ILE A 35 -13.07 -3.72 1.53
CA ILE A 35 -13.90 -3.29 0.40
C ILE A 35 -15.30 -2.91 0.90
N LEU A 36 -15.93 -3.78 1.72
CA LEU A 36 -17.23 -3.50 2.33
C LEU A 36 -17.20 -2.24 3.21
N SER A 37 -16.11 -2.02 3.94
CA SER A 37 -15.92 -0.82 4.76
C SER A 37 -15.82 0.44 3.89
N ALA A 38 -15.12 0.39 2.76
CA ALA A 38 -15.05 1.49 1.80
C ALA A 38 -16.45 1.84 1.26
N GLN A 39 -17.23 0.82 0.90
CA GLN A 39 -18.62 0.99 0.44
C GLN A 39 -19.51 1.59 1.53
N ALA A 40 -19.38 1.14 2.79
CA ALA A 40 -20.13 1.71 3.91
C ALA A 40 -19.81 3.19 4.16
N MET A 41 -18.58 3.63 3.86
CA MET A 41 -18.19 5.04 3.87
C MET A 41 -18.68 5.83 2.65
N ARG A 42 -19.36 5.19 1.69
CA ARG A 42 -19.82 5.77 0.41
C ARG A 42 -18.71 5.99 -0.62
N ALA A 43 -17.63 5.21 -0.58
CA ALA A 43 -16.76 5.05 -1.74
C ALA A 43 -17.42 4.08 -2.74
N ASP A 44 -17.34 4.39 -4.04
CA ASP A 44 -17.95 3.58 -5.10
C ASP A 44 -17.04 2.44 -5.54
N PHE A 45 -15.72 2.64 -5.44
CA PHE A 45 -14.71 1.68 -5.85
C PHE A 45 -13.61 1.55 -4.79
N ALA A 46 -13.07 0.34 -4.65
CA ALA A 46 -11.84 0.06 -3.92
C ALA A 46 -10.67 -0.08 -4.91
N TYR A 47 -9.62 0.72 -4.74
CA TYR A 47 -8.42 0.66 -5.56
C TYR A 47 -7.32 -0.09 -4.81
N ILE A 48 -6.98 -1.30 -5.28
CA ILE A 48 -6.08 -2.23 -4.59
C ILE A 48 -4.80 -2.39 -5.40
N GLY A 49 -3.64 -2.14 -4.76
CA GLY A 49 -2.33 -2.28 -5.38
C GLY A 49 -1.52 -3.45 -4.80
N THR A 50 -1.15 -3.36 -3.53
CA THR A 50 -0.16 -4.25 -2.90
C THR A 50 -0.53 -5.73 -2.96
N ARG A 51 -1.81 -6.09 -2.78
CA ARG A 51 -2.26 -7.49 -2.91
C ARG A 51 -1.92 -8.08 -4.28
N PHE A 52 -2.03 -7.27 -5.35
CA PHE A 52 -1.73 -7.71 -6.71
C PHE A 52 -0.23 -7.67 -7.06
N ILE A 53 0.61 -6.97 -6.28
CA ILE A 53 2.07 -7.11 -6.39
C ILE A 53 2.49 -8.52 -5.95
N ALA A 54 1.88 -9.05 -4.88
CA ALA A 54 2.12 -10.39 -4.38
C ALA A 54 1.24 -11.43 -5.09
N THR A 55 1.28 -11.48 -6.42
CA THR A 55 0.64 -12.50 -7.26
C THR A 55 1.63 -13.14 -8.22
N GLU A 56 1.32 -14.33 -8.70
CA GLU A 56 2.19 -15.07 -9.64
C GLU A 56 2.48 -14.27 -10.90
N GLU A 57 1.46 -13.62 -11.47
CA GLU A 57 1.53 -12.90 -12.76
C GLU A 57 2.17 -11.52 -12.65
N ALA A 58 2.33 -10.97 -11.44
CA ALA A 58 2.95 -9.66 -11.27
C ALA A 58 4.43 -9.70 -11.67
N ASN A 59 4.84 -8.70 -12.46
CA ASN A 59 6.24 -8.52 -12.85
C ASN A 59 7.06 -7.85 -11.72
N ALA A 60 6.94 -8.38 -10.51
CA ALA A 60 7.74 -8.02 -9.35
C ALA A 60 8.76 -9.13 -9.08
N SER A 61 9.92 -8.78 -8.50
CA SER A 61 10.90 -9.81 -8.10
C SER A 61 10.34 -10.70 -7.01
N GLU A 62 10.77 -11.96 -6.95
CA GLU A 62 10.36 -12.91 -5.91
C GLU A 62 10.62 -12.33 -4.50
N GLY A 63 11.81 -11.75 -4.27
CA GLY A 63 12.13 -11.13 -2.98
C GLY A 63 11.18 -9.98 -2.59
N TYR A 64 10.61 -9.27 -3.55
CA TYR A 64 9.60 -8.24 -3.26
C TYR A 64 8.27 -8.86 -2.86
N LYS A 65 7.83 -9.91 -3.57
CA LYS A 65 6.60 -10.64 -3.25
C LYS A 65 6.70 -11.30 -1.87
N ASP A 66 7.81 -11.98 -1.59
CA ASP A 66 8.09 -12.61 -0.31
C ASP A 66 8.08 -11.59 0.83
N MET A 67 8.77 -10.46 0.65
CA MET A 67 8.81 -9.39 1.65
C MET A 67 7.43 -8.82 1.96
N ILE A 68 6.53 -8.70 0.96
CA ILE A 68 5.15 -8.29 1.19
C ILE A 68 4.41 -9.31 2.06
N VAL A 69 4.58 -10.59 1.80
CA VAL A 69 3.91 -11.69 2.53
C VAL A 69 4.44 -11.83 3.97
N GLU A 70 5.73 -11.58 4.17
CA GLU A 70 6.39 -11.69 5.48
C GLU A 70 6.22 -10.45 6.37
N SER A 71 5.78 -9.31 5.79
CA SER A 71 5.68 -8.03 6.50
C SER A 71 4.28 -7.74 7.05
N THR A 72 4.24 -6.84 8.00
CA THR A 72 3.01 -6.32 8.62
C THR A 72 2.90 -4.81 8.45
N ALA A 73 1.81 -4.20 8.88
CA ALA A 73 1.63 -2.74 8.87
C ALA A 73 2.74 -1.99 9.64
N ASN A 74 3.34 -2.63 10.67
CA ASN A 74 4.44 -2.05 11.45
C ASN A 74 5.75 -1.96 10.66
N ASP A 75 5.87 -2.73 9.59
CA ASP A 75 7.04 -2.74 8.71
C ASP A 75 6.94 -1.70 7.60
N ILE A 76 5.86 -0.91 7.58
CA ILE A 76 5.69 0.21 6.67
C ILE A 76 6.21 1.50 7.31
N MET A 77 7.05 2.21 6.57
CA MET A 77 7.49 3.56 6.91
C MET A 77 6.99 4.58 5.89
N TYR A 78 6.73 5.79 6.34
CA TYR A 78 6.31 6.91 5.49
C TYR A 78 7.43 7.93 5.39
N SER A 79 8.03 8.08 4.22
CA SER A 79 9.23 8.92 4.04
C SER A 79 9.25 9.59 2.66
N ALA A 80 9.86 10.78 2.61
CA ALA A 80 10.18 11.48 1.36
C ALA A 80 11.63 11.28 0.91
N THR A 81 12.46 10.60 1.70
CA THR A 81 13.91 10.49 1.48
C THR A 81 14.28 9.92 0.12
N PHE A 82 13.51 8.97 -0.38
CA PHE A 82 13.89 8.23 -1.58
C PHE A 82 13.50 8.93 -2.89
N THR A 83 12.43 9.72 -2.87
CA THR A 83 11.85 10.32 -4.09
C THR A 83 11.66 11.83 -4.01
N GLY A 84 11.90 12.42 -2.85
CA GLY A 84 11.51 13.82 -2.59
C GLY A 84 10.00 14.00 -2.33
N VAL A 85 9.21 12.96 -2.59
CA VAL A 85 7.76 12.92 -2.32
C VAL A 85 7.48 11.83 -1.30
N HIS A 86 6.66 12.12 -0.30
CA HIS A 86 6.30 11.13 0.71
C HIS A 86 5.61 9.91 0.12
N GLY A 87 6.07 8.74 0.52
CA GLY A 87 5.51 7.45 0.15
C GLY A 87 5.68 6.42 1.26
N ASN A 88 4.92 5.34 1.16
CA ASN A 88 5.01 4.19 2.05
C ASN A 88 5.99 3.17 1.48
N TYR A 89 6.96 2.77 2.29
CA TYR A 89 8.03 1.83 1.92
C TYR A 89 8.15 0.71 2.95
N LEU A 90 8.59 -0.46 2.49
CA LEU A 90 8.90 -1.61 3.34
C LEU A 90 10.22 -1.37 4.06
N LYS A 91 10.21 -1.24 5.39
CA LYS A 91 11.42 -1.09 6.22
C LYS A 91 12.49 -2.15 5.94
N PRO A 92 12.13 -3.46 5.82
CA PRO A 92 13.13 -4.47 5.50
C PRO A 92 13.87 -4.21 4.19
N SER A 93 13.21 -3.64 3.16
CA SER A 93 13.89 -3.29 1.91
C SER A 93 14.89 -2.13 2.09
N VAL A 94 14.58 -1.20 2.97
CA VAL A 94 15.47 -0.08 3.34
C VAL A 94 16.71 -0.61 4.07
N VAL A 95 16.51 -1.54 5.01
CA VAL A 95 17.62 -2.21 5.73
C VAL A 95 18.50 -3.01 4.77
N ASN A 96 17.90 -3.76 3.85
CA ASN A 96 18.62 -4.53 2.84
C ASN A 96 19.43 -3.64 1.88
N ALA A 97 18.98 -2.40 1.67
CA ALA A 97 19.72 -1.38 0.91
C ALA A 97 20.89 -0.74 1.71
N GLY A 98 21.10 -1.16 2.97
CA GLY A 98 22.17 -0.67 3.85
C GLY A 98 21.85 0.64 4.55
N LEU A 99 20.56 1.01 4.65
CA LEU A 99 20.09 2.23 5.31
C LEU A 99 19.42 1.89 6.64
N ASP A 100 19.46 2.84 7.58
CA ASP A 100 18.75 2.75 8.85
C ASP A 100 17.37 3.45 8.71
N PRO A 101 16.24 2.70 8.78
CA PRO A 101 14.91 3.26 8.65
C PRO A 101 14.57 4.34 9.70
N ASP A 102 15.18 4.25 10.88
CA ASP A 102 14.95 5.16 12.01
C ASP A 102 15.87 6.40 11.97
N ASN A 103 16.89 6.40 11.09
CA ASN A 103 17.86 7.48 10.97
C ASN A 103 18.19 7.80 9.51
N LEU A 104 17.15 8.06 8.71
CA LEU A 104 17.33 8.43 7.30
C LEU A 104 17.77 9.89 7.15
N PRO A 105 18.67 10.19 6.18
CA PRO A 105 19.05 11.55 5.87
C PRO A 105 17.82 12.36 5.42
N TYR A 106 17.73 13.61 5.86
CA TYR A 106 16.66 14.53 5.43
C TYR A 106 16.83 14.83 3.94
N ALA A 107 15.81 14.57 3.14
CA ALA A 107 15.80 14.97 1.73
C ALA A 107 15.46 16.45 1.62
N ASP A 108 16.38 17.27 1.11
CA ASP A 108 16.09 18.67 0.82
C ASP A 108 15.12 18.76 -0.36
N LYS A 109 14.04 19.57 -0.20
CA LYS A 109 13.03 19.79 -1.24
C LYS A 109 13.61 20.42 -2.53
N ASN A 110 14.79 21.04 -2.45
CA ASN A 110 15.48 21.62 -3.59
C ASN A 110 16.23 20.57 -4.45
N ASP A 111 16.38 19.34 -3.95
CA ASP A 111 16.97 18.21 -4.66
C ASP A 111 15.95 17.36 -5.45
N MET A 112 14.77 17.91 -5.72
CA MET A 112 13.74 17.25 -6.55
C MET A 112 14.19 17.19 -8.02
N ASN A 113 15.14 16.33 -8.30
CA ASN A 113 15.49 15.90 -9.63
C ASN A 113 14.98 14.49 -9.86
N PHE A 114 13.94 14.35 -10.66
CA PHE A 114 13.39 13.06 -11.10
C PHE A 114 14.41 12.15 -11.84
N GLY A 115 15.68 12.50 -11.79
CA GLY A 115 16.74 11.76 -12.49
C GLY A 115 18.15 11.92 -11.95
N SER A 116 18.41 12.84 -11.06
CA SER A 116 19.80 13.03 -10.59
C SER A 116 19.87 13.97 -9.39
N SER A 117 19.73 13.55 -8.20
CA SER A 117 20.48 14.15 -7.09
C SER A 117 19.94 13.79 -5.71
N GLY A 118 20.85 13.49 -4.87
CA GLY A 118 20.70 13.29 -3.43
C GLY A 118 21.77 12.36 -2.90
N MET A 119 22.08 11.30 -3.58
CA MET A 119 23.24 10.45 -3.33
C MET A 119 23.95 10.24 -4.67
N GLY A 120 24.99 11.00 -4.96
CA GLY A 120 25.75 10.92 -6.21
C GLY A 120 26.32 9.52 -6.44
N GLY A 121 26.09 8.96 -7.64
CA GLY A 121 26.74 7.75 -8.11
C GLY A 121 25.84 6.52 -8.32
N ASP A 122 26.42 5.42 -8.67
CA ASP A 122 25.81 4.10 -8.96
C ASP A 122 24.89 3.57 -7.83
N ASN A 123 25.05 4.03 -6.60
CA ASN A 123 24.23 3.62 -5.46
C ASN A 123 22.78 4.16 -5.51
N GLN A 124 22.53 5.29 -6.17
CA GLN A 124 21.17 5.86 -6.27
C GLN A 124 20.28 5.06 -7.23
N LYS A 125 20.84 4.56 -8.34
CA LYS A 125 20.11 3.66 -9.24
C LYS A 125 19.78 2.33 -8.58
N LYS A 126 20.57 1.88 -7.60
CA LYS A 126 20.30 0.68 -6.81
C LYS A 126 19.18 0.90 -5.80
N ALA A 127 19.15 2.04 -5.09
CA ALA A 127 18.11 2.34 -4.10
C ALA A 127 16.69 2.27 -4.70
N TRP A 128 16.48 2.81 -5.89
CA TRP A 128 15.18 2.73 -6.59
C TRP A 128 14.77 1.33 -7.01
N LYS A 129 15.73 0.47 -7.25
CA LYS A 129 15.47 -0.92 -7.65
C LYS A 129 15.18 -1.82 -6.45
N ASP A 130 15.75 -1.50 -5.29
CA ASP A 130 15.82 -2.39 -4.13
C ASP A 130 15.01 -1.88 -2.92
N ILE A 131 14.51 -0.62 -2.94
CA ILE A 131 13.60 -0.08 -1.91
C ILE A 131 12.17 -0.10 -2.45
N TRP A 132 11.33 -0.91 -1.80
CA TRP A 132 10.02 -1.27 -2.30
C TRP A 132 8.88 -0.57 -1.58
N GLY A 133 7.92 -0.07 -2.37
CA GLY A 133 6.73 0.58 -1.85
C GLY A 133 5.64 -0.44 -1.49
N SER A 134 4.87 -0.17 -0.45
CA SER A 134 3.74 -1.02 -0.06
C SER A 134 2.70 -0.22 0.71
N GLY A 135 1.43 -0.60 0.58
CA GLY A 135 0.36 -0.07 1.43
C GLY A 135 0.32 -0.78 2.79
N GLN A 136 -0.30 -0.13 3.78
CA GLN A 136 -0.38 -0.62 5.16
C GLN A 136 -1.25 -1.88 5.35
N GLY A 137 -2.02 -2.29 4.34
CA GLY A 137 -2.91 -3.45 4.42
C GLY A 137 -2.24 -4.81 4.18
N ILE A 138 -0.93 -4.93 4.30
CA ILE A 138 -0.19 -6.15 3.93
C ILE A 138 -0.29 -7.28 4.96
N GLY A 139 -0.55 -6.97 6.22
CA GLY A 139 -0.47 -7.95 7.32
C GLY A 139 -1.46 -9.12 7.25
N ASN A 140 -2.35 -9.16 6.26
CA ASN A 140 -3.28 -10.25 5.99
C ASN A 140 -3.05 -10.92 4.62
N LEU A 141 -1.89 -10.72 4.01
CA LEU A 141 -1.49 -11.39 2.77
C LEU A 141 -0.65 -12.63 3.11
N HIS A 142 -1.15 -13.80 2.75
CA HIS A 142 -0.55 -15.09 3.09
C HIS A 142 -0.23 -15.89 1.83
N GLY A 143 0.91 -15.62 1.22
CA GLY A 143 1.38 -16.29 0.02
C GLY A 143 1.24 -15.47 -1.26
N VAL A 144 1.64 -16.08 -2.37
CA VAL A 144 1.67 -15.48 -3.70
C VAL A 144 0.71 -16.28 -4.60
N PRO A 145 -0.60 -16.01 -4.55
CA PRO A 145 -1.61 -16.70 -5.36
C PRO A 145 -1.60 -16.22 -6.81
N SER A 146 -2.34 -16.93 -7.69
CA SER A 146 -2.70 -16.37 -8.99
C SER A 146 -3.60 -15.12 -8.82
N VAL A 147 -3.62 -14.25 -9.83
CA VAL A 147 -4.55 -13.10 -9.84
C VAL A 147 -5.99 -13.56 -9.72
N LYS A 148 -6.33 -14.69 -10.37
CA LYS A 148 -7.67 -15.28 -10.30
C LYS A 148 -8.03 -15.62 -8.84
N ASP A 149 -7.16 -16.36 -8.15
CA ASP A 149 -7.42 -16.79 -6.77
C ASP A 149 -7.44 -15.60 -5.80
N ALA A 150 -6.60 -14.59 -6.05
CA ALA A 150 -6.63 -13.35 -5.28
C ALA A 150 -7.97 -12.59 -5.43
N VAL A 151 -8.54 -12.57 -6.63
CA VAL A 151 -9.85 -11.95 -6.89
C VAL A 151 -10.98 -12.78 -6.28
N ASP A 152 -10.97 -14.09 -6.47
CA ASP A 152 -12.00 -14.99 -5.90
C ASP A 152 -12.01 -14.88 -4.36
N ALA A 153 -10.84 -14.86 -3.73
CA ALA A 153 -10.73 -14.66 -2.29
C ALA A 153 -11.30 -13.31 -1.83
N LEU A 154 -11.05 -12.22 -2.57
CA LEU A 154 -11.64 -10.90 -2.24
C LEU A 154 -13.16 -10.91 -2.30
N VAL A 155 -13.74 -11.63 -3.27
CA VAL A 155 -15.21 -11.80 -3.40
C VAL A 155 -15.76 -12.58 -2.22
N ASP A 156 -15.15 -13.73 -1.90
CA ASP A 156 -15.59 -14.59 -0.79
C ASP A 156 -15.51 -13.84 0.55
N GLU A 157 -14.37 -13.19 0.82
CA GLU A 157 -14.13 -12.37 2.01
C GLU A 157 -15.16 -11.21 2.14
N TYR A 158 -15.54 -10.60 1.00
CA TYR A 158 -16.56 -9.55 0.97
C TYR A 158 -17.94 -10.09 1.35
N GLU A 159 -18.36 -11.21 0.74
CA GLU A 159 -19.66 -11.81 1.02
C GLU A 159 -19.75 -12.37 2.46
N GLU A 160 -18.66 -12.91 3.00
CA GLU A 160 -18.58 -13.32 4.41
C GLU A 160 -18.74 -12.14 5.36
N ALA A 161 -18.03 -11.04 5.10
CA ALA A 161 -18.14 -9.83 5.90
C ALA A 161 -19.56 -9.24 5.87
N LYS A 162 -20.20 -9.26 4.71
CA LYS A 162 -21.58 -8.81 4.52
C LYS A 162 -22.57 -9.65 5.33
N LYS A 163 -22.47 -10.98 5.26
CA LYS A 163 -23.28 -11.91 6.07
C LYS A 163 -23.10 -11.69 7.57
N ALA A 164 -21.86 -11.44 8.00
CA ALA A 164 -21.57 -11.18 9.41
C ALA A 164 -22.25 -9.91 9.97
N LEU A 165 -22.48 -8.91 9.11
CA LEU A 165 -23.24 -7.71 9.50
C LEU A 165 -24.75 -7.98 9.58
N GLU A 166 -25.30 -8.78 8.67
CA GLU A 166 -26.74 -9.13 8.66
C GLU A 166 -27.13 -9.90 9.94
N VAL A 167 -26.31 -10.85 10.38
CA VAL A 167 -26.58 -11.65 11.59
C VAL A 167 -26.56 -10.80 12.87
N LYS A 168 -25.78 -9.70 12.92
CA LYS A 168 -25.74 -8.81 14.09
C LYS A 168 -26.90 -7.82 14.15
N SER A 169 -27.65 -7.69 13.07
CA SER A 169 -28.78 -6.74 12.96
C SER A 169 -30.12 -7.38 13.36
N ALA A 170 -30.15 -8.66 13.68
CA ALA A 170 -31.32 -9.41 14.12
C ALA A 170 -31.31 -9.60 15.64
#